data_0f2ffc3a70816a869b614e3c0b447a71
#
_entry.id   0f2ffc3a70816a869b614e3c0b447a71
#
_cell.length_a   1.000
_cell.length_b   1.000
_cell.length_c   1.000
_cell.angle_alpha   90.00
_cell.angle_beta   90.00
_cell.angle_gamma   90.00
#
_symmetry.space_group_name_H-M   'P 1'
#
loop_
_entity.id
_entity.type
_entity.pdbx_description
1 polymer ?
#
loop_
_entity_poly.entity_id
_entity_poly.type
_entity_poly.pdbx_seq_one_letter_code
_entity_poly.pdbx_strand_id
1 'polypeptide(L)'
;MLQAWYSHGSRRHAEQVRLQWPLDLAGELTAERGRLIIAGFHQDGPRQLNVQLWNWRGIDIVNAHERDARIYVEGIRGAVELMTSGVLDPGPLYTHHFPLDELGEALELTRTRPDGFLKALVTT
;
A
#
# COMPACT_ATOMS: atom_id res chain seq x y z
N MET A 1 13.22 -0.81 2.50
CA MET A 1 11.92 -0.63 1.84
C MET A 1 10.87 -0.56 2.94
N LEU A 2 10.48 0.65 3.35
CA LEU A 2 9.39 0.85 4.30
C LEU A 2 8.10 1.00 3.48
N GLN A 3 7.40 -0.10 3.30
CA GLN A 3 6.02 -0.09 2.90
C GLN A 3 5.24 0.30 4.14
N ALA A 4 4.59 1.45 4.14
CA ALA A 4 3.72 1.84 5.23
C ALA A 4 2.51 0.90 5.24
N TRP A 5 2.63 -0.23 5.92
CA TRP A 5 1.55 -1.15 6.18
C TRP A 5 0.67 -0.59 7.27
N TYR A 6 -0.56 -0.43 6.94
CA TYR A 6 -1.63 -0.11 7.83
C TYR A 6 -1.90 -1.25 8.78
N SER A 7 -1.54 -1.11 10.05
CA SER A 7 -2.06 -1.95 11.12
C SER A 7 -3.20 -1.23 11.82
N HIS A 8 -4.22 -1.99 12.14
CA HIS A 8 -5.49 -1.58 12.67
C HIS A 8 -5.41 -0.85 14.01
N GLY A 9 -5.98 0.30 14.05
CA GLY A 9 -6.47 0.94 15.26
C GLY A 9 -7.84 1.54 14.95
N SER A 10 -8.68 1.64 15.95
CA SER A 10 -10.07 2.11 15.94
C SER A 10 -10.43 3.12 14.81
N ARG A 11 -11.73 3.24 14.48
CA ARG A 11 -12.27 4.17 13.46
C ARG A 11 -11.66 5.56 13.49
N ARG A 12 -11.23 6.06 14.65
CA ARG A 12 -10.51 7.34 14.80
C ARG A 12 -9.11 7.32 14.20
N HIS A 13 -8.44 6.15 14.21
CA HIS A 13 -7.15 5.99 13.55
C HIS A 13 -7.28 5.93 12.02
N ALA A 14 -8.35 5.33 11.50
CA ALA A 14 -8.60 5.29 10.06
C ALA A 14 -8.90 6.70 9.48
N GLU A 15 -9.54 7.58 10.23
CA GLU A 15 -9.68 8.99 9.86
C GLU A 15 -8.35 9.73 9.95
N GLN A 16 -7.52 9.44 10.95
CA GLN A 16 -6.20 10.06 11.09
C GLN A 16 -5.18 9.61 10.04
N VAL A 17 -5.35 8.47 9.44
CA VAL A 17 -4.41 7.94 8.43
C VAL A 17 -4.66 8.49 7.03
N ARG A 18 -5.82 9.05 6.78
CA ARG A 18 -5.97 10.00 5.66
C ARG A 18 -5.11 11.24 5.87
N LEU A 19 -4.42 11.32 7.01
CA LEU A 19 -3.78 12.51 7.51
C LEU A 19 -2.27 12.54 7.21
N GLN A 20 -1.71 13.66 7.53
CA GLN A 20 -0.36 14.13 7.29
C GLN A 20 0.71 13.25 7.94
N TRP A 21 0.45 12.72 9.15
CA TRP A 21 1.46 12.09 10.00
C TRP A 21 2.23 10.90 9.40
N PRO A 22 1.65 10.02 8.54
CA PRO A 22 2.45 8.93 7.96
C PRO A 22 3.54 9.44 7.03
N LEU A 23 3.27 10.55 6.32
CA LEU A 23 4.23 11.17 5.43
C LEU A 23 5.34 11.86 6.23
N ASP A 24 4.97 12.54 7.32
CA ASP A 24 5.93 13.17 8.23
C ASP A 24 6.85 12.12 8.85
N LEU A 25 6.27 11.05 9.40
CA LEU A 25 7.01 9.92 9.98
C LEU A 25 7.93 9.25 8.94
N ALA A 26 7.44 9.02 7.73
CA ALA A 26 8.24 8.44 6.67
C ALA A 26 9.45 9.32 6.31
N GLY A 27 9.26 10.63 6.28
CA GLY A 27 10.35 11.59 6.08
C GLY A 27 11.37 11.58 7.23
N GLU A 28 10.90 11.47 8.48
CA GLU A 28 11.76 11.37 9.66
C GLU A 28 12.58 10.08 9.71
N LEU A 29 11.96 8.95 9.32
CA LEU A 29 12.61 7.64 9.30
C LEU A 29 13.55 7.43 8.11
N THR A 30 13.45 8.26 7.07
CA THR A 30 14.31 8.15 5.91
C THR A 30 15.74 8.60 6.27
N ALA A 31 16.70 7.73 6.02
CA ALA A 31 18.12 8.03 6.29
C ALA A 31 18.64 9.19 5.42
N GLU A 32 19.76 9.79 5.83
CA GLU A 32 20.49 10.75 4.99
C GLU A 32 20.83 10.11 3.64
N ARG A 33 20.61 10.86 2.56
CA ARG A 33 20.73 10.39 1.17
C ARG A 33 19.89 9.13 0.86
N GLY A 34 18.89 8.87 1.71
CA GLY A 34 17.94 7.79 1.53
C GLY A 34 16.88 8.11 0.48
N ARG A 35 16.09 7.09 0.14
CA ARG A 35 15.01 7.22 -0.83
C ARG A 35 13.66 6.98 -0.17
N LEU A 36 12.77 7.96 -0.27
CA LEU A 36 11.36 7.87 0.13
C LEU A 36 10.52 7.52 -1.10
N ILE A 37 9.85 6.37 -1.07
CA ILE A 37 9.00 5.93 -2.18
C ILE A 37 7.55 6.13 -1.80
N ILE A 38 6.84 6.97 -2.56
CA ILE A 38 5.40 7.21 -2.42
C ILE A 38 4.67 6.21 -3.33
N ALA A 39 4.21 5.10 -2.75
CA ALA A 39 3.55 4.01 -3.48
C ALA A 39 2.02 4.09 -3.41
N GLY A 40 1.47 4.88 -2.49
CA GLY A 40 0.03 5.04 -2.33
C GLY A 40 -0.54 6.15 -3.23
N PHE A 41 -1.75 5.95 -3.72
CA PHE A 41 -2.47 7.00 -4.43
C PHE A 41 -3.26 7.88 -3.45
N HIS A 42 -2.83 9.12 -3.30
CA HIS A 42 -3.45 10.11 -2.41
C HIS A 42 -4.54 10.86 -3.14
N GLN A 43 -5.81 10.53 -2.88
CA GLN A 43 -6.96 11.15 -3.54
C GLN A 43 -7.67 12.22 -2.70
N ASP A 44 -7.25 12.40 -1.46
CA ASP A 44 -7.93 13.21 -0.44
C ASP A 44 -7.32 14.60 -0.25
N GLY A 45 -6.56 15.08 -1.21
CA GLY A 45 -6.04 16.44 -1.28
C GLY A 45 -4.53 16.59 -1.07
N PRO A 46 -4.05 17.86 -1.03
CA PRO A 46 -2.63 18.16 -0.86
C PRO A 46 -2.09 17.74 0.50
N ARG A 47 -0.79 17.46 0.55
CA ARG A 47 -0.03 17.20 1.78
C ARG A 47 1.03 18.25 2.00
N GLN A 48 1.36 18.50 3.25
CA GLN A 48 2.50 19.33 3.63
C GLN A 48 3.76 18.48 3.65
N LEU A 49 4.87 19.06 3.25
CA LEU A 49 6.18 18.42 3.23
C LEU A 49 7.15 19.24 4.07
N ASN A 50 7.91 18.57 4.93
CA ASN A 50 9.03 19.21 5.62
C ASN A 50 10.25 19.29 4.68
N VAL A 51 10.17 20.20 3.71
CA VAL A 51 11.20 20.38 2.68
C VAL A 51 12.55 20.75 3.29
N GLN A 52 12.55 21.47 4.41
CA GLN A 52 13.79 21.82 5.13
C GLN A 52 14.54 20.57 5.59
N LEU A 53 13.83 19.63 6.26
CA LEU A 53 14.40 18.36 6.71
C LEU A 53 14.87 17.51 5.54
N TRP A 54 14.04 17.41 4.50
CA TRP A 54 14.31 16.54 3.35
C TRP A 54 15.50 17.04 2.53
N ASN A 55 15.58 18.36 2.33
CA ASN A 55 16.73 18.98 1.67
C ASN A 55 18.00 18.81 2.49
N TRP A 56 17.95 19.10 3.80
CA TRP A 56 19.09 18.95 4.70
C TRP A 56 19.66 17.52 4.68
N ARG A 57 18.78 16.51 4.66
CA ARG A 57 19.18 15.10 4.60
C ARG A 57 19.48 14.60 3.18
N GLY A 58 19.23 15.39 2.15
CA GLY A 58 19.39 14.96 0.76
C GLY A 58 18.51 13.76 0.39
N ILE A 59 17.24 13.76 0.82
CA ILE A 59 16.29 12.66 0.57
C ILE A 59 15.83 12.72 -0.89
N ASP A 60 15.97 11.60 -1.61
CA ASP A 60 15.34 11.40 -2.90
C ASP A 60 13.87 11.01 -2.72
N ILE A 61 12.97 11.68 -3.44
CA ILE A 61 11.54 11.33 -3.42
C ILE A 61 11.19 10.70 -4.76
N VAL A 62 10.63 9.49 -4.70
CA VAL A 62 10.20 8.75 -5.89
C VAL A 62 8.71 8.48 -5.82
N ASN A 63 7.96 8.96 -6.81
CA ASN A 63 6.57 8.59 -6.99
C ASN A 63 6.51 7.27 -7.76
N ALA A 64 5.94 6.24 -7.11
CA ALA A 64 5.79 4.91 -7.71
C ALA A 64 4.48 4.75 -8.50
N HIS A 65 3.78 5.86 -8.76
CA HIS A 65 2.58 5.84 -9.60
C HIS A 65 2.98 5.95 -11.07
N GLU A 66 2.52 4.99 -11.86
CA GLU A 66 2.70 4.97 -13.30
C GLU A 66 1.36 5.28 -14.00
N ARG A 67 1.40 5.93 -15.14
CA ARG A 67 0.23 6.25 -15.96
C ARG A 67 0.27 5.59 -17.34
N ASP A 68 1.38 5.04 -17.74
CA ASP A 68 1.49 4.30 -18.99
C ASP A 68 0.98 2.86 -18.78
N ALA A 69 -0.16 2.55 -19.41
CA ALA A 69 -0.77 1.23 -19.34
C ALA A 69 0.17 0.10 -19.83
N ARG A 70 1.11 0.39 -20.71
CA ARG A 70 2.08 -0.62 -21.20
C ARG A 70 3.01 -1.06 -20.08
N ILE A 71 3.48 -0.11 -19.27
CA ILE A 71 4.35 -0.40 -18.12
C ILE A 71 3.59 -1.22 -17.08
N TYR A 72 2.31 -0.91 -16.83
CA TYR A 72 1.47 -1.74 -15.98
C TYR A 72 1.33 -3.18 -16.47
N VAL A 73 1.05 -3.35 -17.77
CA VAL A 73 0.91 -4.69 -18.36
C VAL A 73 2.22 -5.47 -18.28
N GLU A 74 3.35 -4.82 -18.55
CA GLU A 74 4.67 -5.43 -18.40
C GLU A 74 4.96 -5.83 -16.95
N GLY A 75 4.68 -4.94 -16.01
CA GLY A 75 4.82 -5.23 -14.58
C GLY A 75 3.95 -6.39 -14.11
N ILE A 76 2.69 -6.48 -14.58
CA ILE A 76 1.79 -7.60 -14.27
C ILE A 76 2.33 -8.91 -14.85
N ARG A 77 2.81 -8.91 -16.08
CA ARG A 77 3.42 -10.11 -16.69
C ARG A 77 4.62 -10.60 -15.89
N GLY A 78 5.53 -9.70 -15.52
CA GLY A 78 6.67 -10.04 -14.68
C GLY A 78 6.26 -10.59 -13.31
N ALA A 79 5.20 -10.03 -12.68
CA ALA A 79 4.67 -10.53 -11.44
C ALA A 79 4.10 -11.96 -11.59
N VAL A 80 3.36 -12.23 -12.67
CA VAL A 80 2.82 -13.57 -12.97
C VAL A 80 3.96 -14.57 -13.19
N GLU A 81 5.01 -14.21 -13.91
CA GLU A 81 6.20 -15.07 -14.11
C GLU A 81 6.86 -15.42 -12.76
N LEU A 82 7.04 -14.44 -11.88
CA LEU A 82 7.60 -14.67 -10.55
C LEU A 82 6.70 -15.57 -9.69
N MET A 83 5.39 -15.42 -9.79
CA MET A 83 4.44 -16.31 -9.10
C MET A 83 4.48 -17.73 -9.67
N THR A 84 4.50 -17.87 -10.99
CA THR A 84 4.53 -19.18 -11.66
C THR A 84 5.84 -19.93 -11.38
N SER A 85 6.95 -19.22 -11.25
CA SER A 85 8.24 -19.79 -10.89
C SER A 85 8.40 -20.08 -9.39
N GLY A 86 7.43 -19.71 -8.57
CA GLY A 86 7.47 -19.89 -7.11
C GLY A 86 8.40 -18.93 -6.36
N VAL A 87 8.96 -17.92 -7.04
CA VAL A 87 9.80 -16.89 -6.41
C VAL A 87 8.94 -15.93 -5.57
N LEU A 88 7.71 -15.66 -6.02
CA LEU A 88 6.74 -14.85 -5.30
C LEU A 88 5.51 -15.69 -4.96
N ASP A 89 5.26 -15.88 -3.66
CA ASP A 89 4.06 -16.54 -3.17
C ASP A 89 3.13 -15.53 -2.51
N PRO A 90 1.99 -15.15 -3.14
CA PRO A 90 1.00 -14.28 -2.53
C PRO A 90 0.02 -15.03 -1.60
N GLY A 91 0.08 -16.37 -1.54
CA GLY A 91 -0.83 -17.22 -0.77
C GLY A 91 -1.05 -16.75 0.66
N PRO A 92 0.00 -16.44 1.44
CA PRO A 92 -0.14 -15.96 2.82
C PRO A 92 -0.94 -14.66 2.98
N LEU A 93 -1.16 -13.90 1.90
CA LEU A 93 -1.98 -12.69 1.94
C LEU A 93 -3.48 -12.99 1.85
N TYR A 94 -3.87 -14.13 1.28
CA TYR A 94 -5.27 -14.51 1.09
C TYR A 94 -5.80 -15.22 2.33
N THR A 95 -6.18 -14.42 3.33
CA THR A 95 -6.64 -14.95 4.62
C THR A 95 -8.09 -15.41 4.61
N HIS A 96 -8.89 -14.98 3.64
CA HIS A 96 -10.31 -15.30 3.53
C HIS A 96 -10.66 -15.60 2.08
N HIS A 97 -11.48 -16.61 1.88
CA HIS A 97 -11.94 -17.07 0.55
C HIS A 97 -13.45 -17.08 0.49
N PHE A 98 -14.00 -16.57 -0.60
CA PHE A 98 -15.42 -16.49 -0.84
C PHE A 98 -15.74 -16.95 -2.26
N PRO A 99 -16.83 -17.68 -2.47
CA PRO A 99 -17.39 -17.86 -3.80
C PRO A 99 -18.04 -16.55 -4.27
N LEU A 100 -18.27 -16.42 -5.59
CA LEU A 100 -18.77 -15.18 -6.18
C LEU A 100 -20.17 -14.77 -5.65
N ASP A 101 -21.02 -15.73 -5.33
CA ASP A 101 -22.35 -15.50 -4.77
C ASP A 101 -22.31 -14.89 -3.35
N GLU A 102 -21.20 -15.01 -2.65
CA GLU A 102 -20.93 -14.38 -1.35
C GLU A 102 -20.13 -13.05 -1.45
N LEU A 103 -20.08 -12.43 -2.64
CA LEU A 103 -19.33 -11.18 -2.84
C LEU A 103 -19.74 -10.09 -1.84
N GLY A 104 -21.02 -10.01 -1.45
CA GLY A 104 -21.50 -9.05 -0.47
C GLY A 104 -20.82 -9.22 0.90
N GLU A 105 -20.63 -10.46 1.35
CA GLU A 105 -19.95 -10.79 2.60
C GLU A 105 -18.45 -10.46 2.53
N ALA A 106 -17.81 -10.78 1.41
CA ALA A 106 -16.40 -10.43 1.16
C ALA A 106 -16.15 -8.92 1.23
N LEU A 107 -17.07 -8.12 0.65
CA LEU A 107 -17.00 -6.65 0.71
C LEU A 107 -17.22 -6.12 2.13
N GLU A 108 -18.19 -6.67 2.86
CA GLU A 108 -18.42 -6.26 4.26
C GLU A 108 -17.25 -6.64 5.16
N LEU A 109 -16.67 -7.83 4.99
CA LEU A 109 -15.47 -8.22 5.72
C LEU A 109 -14.28 -7.30 5.40
N THR A 110 -14.14 -6.90 4.14
CA THR A 110 -13.11 -5.94 3.72
C THR A 110 -13.32 -4.56 4.34
N ARG A 111 -14.58 -4.16 4.56
CA ARG A 111 -14.93 -2.90 5.22
C ARG A 111 -14.65 -2.94 6.72
N THR A 112 -15.00 -4.03 7.39
CA THR A 112 -14.87 -4.18 8.85
C THR A 112 -13.47 -4.55 9.30
N ARG A 113 -12.75 -5.31 8.46
CA ARG A 113 -11.37 -5.76 8.67
C ARG A 113 -11.13 -6.27 10.11
N PRO A 114 -11.72 -7.39 10.49
CA PRO A 114 -11.49 -7.98 11.80
C PRO A 114 -10.03 -8.41 11.98
N ASP A 115 -9.65 -8.72 13.20
CA ASP A 115 -8.31 -9.23 13.49
C ASP A 115 -7.99 -10.47 12.65
N GLY A 116 -6.80 -10.50 12.07
CA GLY A 116 -6.36 -11.55 11.16
C GLY A 116 -6.77 -11.37 9.70
N PHE A 117 -7.58 -10.36 9.37
CA PHE A 117 -7.92 -10.07 7.97
C PHE A 117 -6.78 -9.33 7.26
N LEU A 118 -6.29 -9.90 6.16
CA LEU A 118 -5.38 -9.23 5.22
C LEU A 118 -6.06 -8.97 3.90
N LYS A 119 -6.49 -10.02 3.20
CA LYS A 119 -7.18 -9.95 1.91
C LYS A 119 -8.24 -11.03 1.79
N ALA A 120 -9.35 -10.67 1.15
CA ALA A 120 -10.32 -11.63 0.65
C ALA A 120 -10.01 -11.98 -0.82
N LEU A 121 -10.08 -13.27 -1.14
CA LEU A 121 -10.06 -13.79 -2.50
C LEU A 121 -11.48 -14.24 -2.85
N VAL A 122 -12.02 -13.74 -3.95
CA VAL A 122 -13.31 -14.19 -4.51
C VAL A 122 -13.03 -15.03 -5.73
N THR A 123 -13.59 -16.23 -5.75
CA THR A 123 -13.43 -17.21 -6.85
C THR A 123 -14.76 -17.46 -7.56
N THR A 124 -14.70 -17.78 -8.82
CA THR A 124 -15.84 -18.20 -9.66
C THR A 124 -15.94 -19.71 -9.72
#